data_7a808835eba1a800d9696a5c9b6bb1c6
#
_entry.id   7a808835eba1a800d9696a5c9b6bb1c6
#
_cell.length_a   1.000
_cell.length_b   1.000
_cell.length_c   1.000
_cell.angle_alpha   90.00
_cell.angle_beta   90.00
_cell.angle_gamma   90.00
#
_symmetry.space_group_name_H-M   'P 1'
#
loop_
_entity.id
_entity.type
_entity.pdbx_description
1 polymer ?
#
loop_
_entity_poly.entity_id
_entity_poly.type
_entity_poly.pdbx_seq_one_letter_code
_entity_poly.pdbx_strand_id
1 'polypeptide(L)'
;MNQRFSLAYCLALTFAWAAGAQAGGGPENLFLVVNALSPDSVAVANAYADLRGIPPINVLMLPWRESTESVSIATFRSDLLDPVLKAIDGRRLAPQINCVVYSSDFPWRIDFAEELPAALKTQELHKFPSGSLTGMTMLYGAVRSGQGPVWLDPQSNRYWRPLDSQGVPKSTDGFQGWHRYGSQGEVTEDSGNRYLLSVMLGVTAGRGNSVPEIVRGLEASAAADGTQPPGTIYFVTNEDVRTKTRSPAFPPIVRAIEDLGVKAEVVSGVLPTARRDVAGLMMGTADFDWPASKSTILPGAICENLTSLGGIFTPSAGQTPLSAFIRAGAAGSSGTVIEPYA
;
A
#
# COMPACT_ATOMS: atom_id res chain seq x y z
N MET A 1 -44.16 -37.54 -46.46
CA MET A 1 -44.32 -37.53 -44.99
C MET A 1 -43.11 -36.79 -44.43
N ASN A 2 -43.32 -35.54 -44.08
CA ASN A 2 -42.26 -34.55 -43.72
C ASN A 2 -41.90 -34.69 -42.25
N GLN A 3 -40.63 -34.90 -41.95
CA GLN A 3 -40.12 -34.60 -40.61
C GLN A 3 -39.15 -33.43 -40.72
N ARG A 4 -39.63 -32.25 -40.32
CA ARG A 4 -38.83 -31.08 -39.99
C ARG A 4 -38.45 -31.21 -38.53
N PHE A 5 -37.22 -31.61 -38.24
CA PHE A 5 -36.67 -31.53 -36.89
C PHE A 5 -36.10 -30.11 -36.66
N SER A 6 -36.63 -29.46 -35.66
CA SER A 6 -36.30 -28.13 -35.22
C SER A 6 -34.87 -28.01 -34.72
N LEU A 7 -34.10 -27.16 -35.40
CA LEU A 7 -32.75 -26.74 -35.06
C LEU A 7 -32.76 -25.52 -34.08
N ALA A 8 -33.67 -25.53 -33.12
CA ALA A 8 -33.92 -24.36 -32.30
C ALA A 8 -33.54 -24.48 -30.80
N TYR A 9 -32.78 -25.48 -30.40
CA TYR A 9 -32.47 -25.74 -28.99
C TYR A 9 -31.00 -25.74 -28.59
N CYS A 10 -30.09 -25.25 -29.38
CA CYS A 10 -28.64 -25.19 -29.04
C CYS A 10 -28.06 -23.78 -28.89
N LEU A 11 -28.86 -22.74 -28.78
CA LEU A 11 -28.33 -21.34 -28.69
C LEU A 11 -28.57 -20.66 -27.32
N ALA A 12 -28.77 -21.40 -26.25
CA ALA A 12 -29.15 -20.83 -24.97
C ALA A 12 -28.32 -21.31 -23.77
N LEU A 13 -27.01 -21.53 -23.90
CA LEU A 13 -26.16 -21.89 -22.75
C LEU A 13 -24.69 -21.49 -22.90
N THR A 14 -24.41 -20.32 -23.44
CA THR A 14 -23.07 -19.70 -23.30
C THR A 14 -23.19 -18.26 -22.79
N PHE A 15 -23.94 -18.02 -21.72
CA PHE A 15 -23.55 -16.99 -20.79
C PHE A 15 -22.40 -17.56 -19.94
N ALA A 16 -21.24 -17.70 -20.55
CA ALA A 16 -20.01 -17.75 -19.79
C ALA A 16 -19.96 -16.49 -18.93
N TRP A 17 -20.01 -16.65 -17.64
CA TRP A 17 -19.63 -15.63 -16.72
C TRP A 17 -18.25 -15.17 -17.16
N ALA A 18 -18.17 -14.02 -17.80
CA ALA A 18 -16.96 -13.26 -17.82
C ALA A 18 -16.73 -12.87 -16.36
N ALA A 19 -16.03 -13.72 -15.61
CA ALA A 19 -15.39 -13.30 -14.39
C ALA A 19 -14.53 -12.12 -14.83
N GLY A 20 -14.95 -10.90 -14.48
CA GLY A 20 -14.16 -9.71 -14.75
C GLY A 20 -12.75 -10.02 -14.27
N ALA A 21 -11.76 -9.89 -15.13
CA ALA A 21 -10.37 -10.00 -14.72
C ALA A 21 -10.14 -8.93 -13.65
N GLN A 22 -10.17 -9.33 -12.38
CA GLN A 22 -9.80 -8.45 -11.29
C GLN A 22 -8.31 -8.15 -11.44
N ALA A 23 -8.00 -6.97 -11.95
CA ALA A 23 -6.65 -6.46 -11.91
C ALA A 23 -6.28 -6.29 -10.43
N GLY A 24 -5.26 -7.02 -9.95
CA GLY A 24 -4.77 -6.87 -8.58
C GLY A 24 -4.90 -8.10 -7.67
N GLY A 25 -5.48 -9.19 -8.15
CA GLY A 25 -5.69 -10.41 -7.37
C GLY A 25 -6.98 -10.40 -6.54
N GLY A 26 -7.43 -11.58 -6.14
CA GLY A 26 -8.63 -11.78 -5.32
C GLY A 26 -8.32 -11.89 -3.82
N PRO A 27 -9.32 -12.13 -2.98
CA PRO A 27 -9.15 -12.30 -1.54
C PRO A 27 -8.24 -13.48 -1.17
N GLU A 28 -8.13 -14.48 -2.03
CA GLU A 28 -7.22 -15.62 -1.87
C GLU A 28 -5.73 -15.23 -1.94
N ASN A 29 -5.41 -14.07 -2.53
CA ASN A 29 -4.04 -13.57 -2.65
C ASN A 29 -3.60 -12.70 -1.46
N LEU A 30 -4.50 -12.48 -0.50
CA LEU A 30 -4.26 -11.68 0.70
C LEU A 30 -4.03 -12.60 1.91
N PHE A 31 -3.10 -12.21 2.78
CA PHE A 31 -2.86 -12.86 4.07
C PHE A 31 -3.07 -11.86 5.19
N LEU A 32 -4.19 -11.99 5.91
CA LEU A 32 -4.61 -11.08 6.97
C LEU A 32 -3.98 -11.45 8.31
N VAL A 33 -3.23 -10.53 8.90
CA VAL A 33 -2.59 -10.68 10.22
C VAL A 33 -3.33 -9.82 11.22
N VAL A 34 -3.82 -10.43 12.29
CA VAL A 34 -4.67 -9.80 13.31
C VAL A 34 -3.95 -9.82 14.65
N ASN A 35 -3.82 -8.67 15.31
CA ASN A 35 -3.38 -8.67 16.70
C ASN A 35 -4.50 -9.24 17.59
N ALA A 36 -4.34 -10.49 18.01
CA ALA A 36 -5.34 -11.21 18.80
C ALA A 36 -5.59 -10.60 20.20
N LEU A 37 -4.70 -9.72 20.68
CA LEU A 37 -4.81 -9.07 21.98
C LEU A 37 -5.42 -7.67 21.93
N SER A 38 -5.66 -7.14 20.72
CA SER A 38 -6.30 -5.84 20.53
C SER A 38 -7.75 -6.01 20.04
N PRO A 39 -8.76 -5.58 20.83
CA PRO A 39 -10.15 -5.56 20.38
C PRO A 39 -10.35 -4.73 19.10
N ASP A 40 -9.62 -3.62 18.96
CA ASP A 40 -9.69 -2.75 17.80
C ASP A 40 -9.17 -3.47 16.54
N SER A 41 -8.02 -4.16 16.67
CA SER A 41 -7.47 -4.98 15.59
C SER A 41 -8.42 -6.08 15.15
N VAL A 42 -9.05 -6.77 16.09
CA VAL A 42 -10.05 -7.81 15.80
C VAL A 42 -11.28 -7.22 15.09
N ALA A 43 -11.78 -6.07 15.56
CA ALA A 43 -12.93 -5.41 14.96
C ALA A 43 -12.66 -4.96 13.51
N VAL A 44 -11.51 -4.32 13.27
CA VAL A 44 -11.07 -3.92 11.91
C VAL A 44 -10.87 -5.13 11.01
N ALA A 45 -10.25 -6.19 11.52
CA ALA A 45 -10.01 -7.43 10.76
C ALA A 45 -11.32 -8.11 10.34
N ASN A 46 -12.29 -8.21 11.25
CA ASN A 46 -13.58 -8.82 10.95
C ASN A 46 -14.31 -8.03 9.86
N ALA A 47 -14.39 -6.70 9.98
CA ALA A 47 -15.00 -5.86 8.96
C ALA A 47 -14.30 -6.04 7.59
N TYR A 48 -12.97 -6.06 7.56
CA TYR A 48 -12.23 -6.25 6.32
C TYR A 48 -12.43 -7.64 5.72
N ALA A 49 -12.41 -8.68 6.56
CA ALA A 49 -12.60 -10.05 6.11
C ALA A 49 -13.99 -10.27 5.50
N ASP A 50 -15.02 -9.69 6.12
CA ASP A 50 -16.39 -9.76 5.62
C ASP A 50 -16.54 -8.99 4.29
N LEU A 51 -16.04 -7.75 4.23
CA LEU A 51 -16.11 -6.90 3.03
C LEU A 51 -15.39 -7.49 1.81
N ARG A 52 -14.28 -8.18 2.05
CA ARG A 52 -13.42 -8.73 0.98
C ARG A 52 -13.58 -10.22 0.77
N GLY A 53 -14.33 -10.93 1.61
CA GLY A 53 -14.48 -12.38 1.53
C GLY A 53 -13.18 -13.14 1.78
N ILE A 54 -12.34 -12.68 2.73
CA ILE A 54 -11.04 -13.29 3.00
C ILE A 54 -11.22 -14.74 3.50
N PRO A 55 -10.61 -15.74 2.84
CA PRO A 55 -10.71 -17.12 3.30
C PRO A 55 -10.15 -17.29 4.71
N PRO A 56 -10.82 -18.03 5.61
CA PRO A 56 -10.35 -18.24 6.99
C PRO A 56 -8.92 -18.81 7.07
N ILE A 57 -8.51 -19.62 6.09
CA ILE A 57 -7.15 -20.17 6.02
C ILE A 57 -6.10 -19.09 5.79
N ASN A 58 -6.49 -17.94 5.28
CA ASN A 58 -5.61 -16.79 5.03
C ASN A 58 -5.57 -15.81 6.21
N VAL A 59 -6.20 -16.13 7.35
CA VAL A 59 -6.22 -15.27 8.55
C VAL A 59 -5.28 -15.85 9.61
N LEU A 60 -4.39 -15.01 10.13
CA LEU A 60 -3.50 -15.35 11.25
C LEU A 60 -3.82 -14.48 12.46
N MET A 61 -4.25 -15.12 13.54
CA MET A 61 -4.38 -14.49 14.86
C MET A 61 -3.01 -14.55 15.56
N LEU A 62 -2.35 -13.38 15.71
CA LEU A 62 -1.03 -13.26 16.32
C LEU A 62 -1.13 -12.45 17.62
N PRO A 63 -0.73 -13.01 18.79
CA PRO A 63 -0.79 -12.29 20.06
C PRO A 63 0.39 -11.31 20.16
N TRP A 64 0.23 -10.10 19.62
CA TRP A 64 1.24 -9.06 19.66
C TRP A 64 1.20 -8.30 20.99
N ARG A 65 2.32 -8.28 21.72
CA ARG A 65 2.44 -7.65 23.06
C ARG A 65 3.41 -6.48 23.10
N GLU A 66 4.20 -6.33 22.06
CA GLU A 66 5.23 -5.31 21.99
C GLU A 66 4.64 -3.92 21.62
N SER A 67 5.50 -2.94 21.54
CA SER A 67 5.11 -1.57 21.16
C SER A 67 4.38 -1.55 19.81
N THR A 68 3.36 -0.71 19.70
CA THR A 68 2.68 -0.38 18.45
C THR A 68 3.36 0.78 17.72
N GLU A 69 4.35 1.43 18.32
CA GLU A 69 5.08 2.54 17.69
C GLU A 69 6.32 2.07 16.96
N SER A 70 7.25 1.45 17.70
CA SER A 70 8.53 1.02 17.14
C SER A 70 9.05 -0.20 17.87
N VAL A 71 9.67 -1.10 17.11
CA VAL A 71 10.41 -2.25 17.64
C VAL A 71 11.73 -2.43 16.90
N SER A 72 12.64 -3.21 17.47
CA SER A 72 13.89 -3.57 16.80
C SER A 72 13.65 -4.50 15.61
N ILE A 73 14.58 -4.52 14.67
CA ILE A 73 14.57 -5.46 13.54
C ILE A 73 14.61 -6.91 14.02
N ALA A 74 15.27 -7.19 15.15
CA ALA A 74 15.33 -8.51 15.74
C ALA A 74 13.94 -8.97 16.22
N THR A 75 13.25 -8.12 16.99
CA THR A 75 11.86 -8.38 17.44
C THR A 75 10.90 -8.50 16.27
N PHE A 76 10.99 -7.60 15.28
CA PHE A 76 10.17 -7.69 14.07
C PHE A 76 10.35 -9.03 13.37
N ARG A 77 11.60 -9.47 13.22
CA ARG A 77 11.93 -10.73 12.54
C ARG A 77 11.39 -11.94 13.30
N SER A 78 11.68 -12.04 14.59
CA SER A 78 11.34 -13.23 15.40
C SER A 78 9.84 -13.32 15.72
N ASP A 79 9.21 -12.20 16.08
CA ASP A 79 7.90 -12.21 16.73
C ASP A 79 6.77 -11.80 15.78
N LEU A 80 7.10 -11.25 14.61
CA LEU A 80 6.10 -10.85 13.64
C LEU A 80 6.35 -11.47 12.25
N LEU A 81 7.49 -11.22 11.61
CA LEU A 81 7.73 -11.66 10.23
C LEU A 81 7.82 -13.19 10.11
N ASP A 82 8.64 -13.83 10.93
CA ASP A 82 8.81 -15.28 10.88
C ASP A 82 7.53 -16.06 11.20
N PRO A 83 6.72 -15.70 12.21
CA PRO A 83 5.40 -16.29 12.40
C PRO A 83 4.47 -16.16 11.20
N VAL A 84 4.44 -14.99 10.55
CA VAL A 84 3.64 -14.77 9.34
C VAL A 84 4.09 -15.68 8.21
N LEU A 85 5.39 -15.70 7.90
CA LEU A 85 5.94 -16.53 6.83
C LEU A 85 5.78 -18.03 7.12
N LYS A 86 6.01 -18.48 8.37
CA LYS A 86 5.77 -19.86 8.79
C LYS A 86 4.30 -20.27 8.63
N ALA A 87 3.36 -19.36 8.91
CA ALA A 87 1.95 -19.64 8.72
C ALA A 87 1.59 -19.77 7.24
N ILE A 88 2.11 -18.89 6.38
CA ILE A 88 1.92 -18.94 4.92
C ILE A 88 2.47 -20.27 4.38
N ASP A 89 3.71 -20.63 4.72
CA ASP A 89 4.37 -21.83 4.23
C ASP A 89 3.70 -23.11 4.79
N GLY A 90 3.43 -23.16 6.09
CA GLY A 90 2.80 -24.31 6.75
C GLY A 90 1.39 -24.61 6.25
N ARG A 91 0.68 -23.59 5.78
CA ARG A 91 -0.64 -23.71 5.13
C ARG A 91 -0.56 -23.92 3.62
N ARG A 92 0.64 -23.97 3.05
CA ARG A 92 0.93 -24.13 1.61
C ARG A 92 0.33 -23.00 0.75
N LEU A 93 0.31 -21.77 1.29
CA LEU A 93 -0.25 -20.60 0.63
C LEU A 93 0.78 -19.78 -0.15
N ALA A 94 2.08 -20.08 -0.01
CA ALA A 94 3.15 -19.32 -0.65
C ALA A 94 3.01 -19.11 -2.18
N PRO A 95 2.46 -20.07 -2.96
CA PRO A 95 2.25 -19.86 -4.40
C PRO A 95 1.13 -18.88 -4.76
N GLN A 96 0.30 -18.47 -3.80
CA GLN A 96 -0.85 -17.62 -4.09
C GLN A 96 -0.82 -16.27 -3.36
N ILE A 97 -0.11 -16.15 -2.23
CA ILE A 97 -0.11 -14.89 -1.47
C ILE A 97 0.76 -13.83 -2.16
N ASN A 98 0.14 -12.70 -2.46
CA ASN A 98 0.79 -11.52 -3.01
C ASN A 98 0.96 -10.40 -1.98
N CYS A 99 0.06 -10.32 -1.00
CA CYS A 99 0.00 -9.21 -0.05
C CYS A 99 -0.24 -9.70 1.38
N VAL A 100 0.55 -9.17 2.31
CA VAL A 100 0.32 -9.30 3.75
C VAL A 100 -0.42 -8.05 4.23
N VAL A 101 -1.58 -8.26 4.81
CA VAL A 101 -2.46 -7.21 5.32
C VAL A 101 -2.41 -7.24 6.85
N TYR A 102 -1.83 -6.24 7.48
CA TYR A 102 -1.92 -6.07 8.93
C TYR A 102 -3.20 -5.33 9.27
N SER A 103 -3.93 -5.81 10.27
CA SER A 103 -5.14 -5.15 10.72
C SER A 103 -4.84 -3.79 11.37
N SER A 104 -4.71 -3.73 12.68
CA SER A 104 -4.24 -2.54 13.41
C SER A 104 -3.42 -2.97 14.62
N ASP A 105 -2.84 -2.01 15.33
CA ASP A 105 -2.10 -2.22 16.58
C ASP A 105 -0.90 -3.16 16.43
N PHE A 106 -0.18 -2.99 15.34
CA PHE A 106 1.17 -3.44 15.09
C PHE A 106 2.10 -2.24 14.99
N PRO A 107 3.45 -2.41 15.12
CA PRO A 107 4.38 -1.28 15.04
C PRO A 107 4.34 -0.66 13.63
N TRP A 108 4.30 0.67 13.56
CA TRP A 108 4.43 1.34 12.25
C TRP A 108 5.87 1.56 11.84
N ARG A 109 6.85 1.42 12.77
CA ARG A 109 8.27 1.63 12.51
C ARG A 109 9.11 0.48 13.03
N ILE A 110 10.11 0.08 12.25
CA ILE A 110 11.08 -0.96 12.59
C ILE A 110 12.47 -0.32 12.62
N ASP A 111 13.15 -0.36 13.75
CA ASP A 111 14.52 0.15 13.93
C ASP A 111 15.52 -0.95 13.60
N PHE A 112 16.49 -0.65 12.73
CA PHE A 112 17.55 -1.56 12.34
C PHE A 112 18.98 -1.00 12.59
N ALA A 113 19.11 -0.04 13.54
CA ALA A 113 20.38 0.57 13.91
C ALA A 113 21.45 -0.47 14.32
N GLU A 114 21.03 -1.57 14.94
CA GLU A 114 21.94 -2.62 15.39
C GLU A 114 22.65 -3.33 14.22
N GLU A 115 21.99 -3.45 13.10
CA GLU A 115 22.49 -4.16 11.91
C GLU A 115 23.26 -3.27 10.94
N LEU A 116 23.32 -1.95 11.18
CA LEU A 116 24.12 -1.06 10.38
C LEU A 116 25.61 -1.26 10.63
N PRO A 117 26.41 -1.41 9.57
CA PRO A 117 27.87 -1.35 9.67
C PRO A 117 28.33 -0.04 10.32
N ALA A 118 29.36 -0.10 11.16
CA ALA A 118 29.88 1.07 11.88
C ALA A 118 30.22 2.23 10.95
N ALA A 119 30.74 1.96 9.77
CA ALA A 119 31.07 2.97 8.76
C ALA A 119 29.85 3.72 8.22
N LEU A 120 28.66 3.11 8.24
CA LEU A 120 27.41 3.76 7.81
C LEU A 120 26.74 4.53 8.93
N LYS A 121 26.94 4.15 10.19
CA LYS A 121 26.33 4.82 11.36
C LYS A 121 26.74 6.30 11.51
N THR A 122 27.87 6.68 10.93
CA THR A 122 28.40 8.06 10.98
C THR A 122 27.89 8.94 9.83
N GLN A 123 27.21 8.36 8.85
CA GLN A 123 26.67 9.11 7.73
C GLN A 123 25.32 9.75 8.10
N GLU A 124 25.11 11.01 7.73
CA GLU A 124 23.86 11.74 8.01
C GLU A 124 22.62 11.00 7.48
N LEU A 125 22.74 10.38 6.28
CA LEU A 125 21.69 9.58 5.66
C LEU A 125 21.21 8.38 6.51
N HIS A 126 22.03 7.94 7.45
CA HIS A 126 21.75 6.76 8.26
C HIS A 126 21.61 7.08 9.76
N LYS A 127 21.42 8.35 10.09
CA LYS A 127 21.29 8.83 11.47
C LYS A 127 20.10 8.18 12.20
N PHE A 128 19.03 7.84 11.48
CA PHE A 128 17.82 7.24 12.02
C PHE A 128 17.44 6.00 11.19
N PRO A 129 18.17 4.88 11.34
CA PRO A 129 17.98 3.69 10.51
C PRO A 129 16.69 2.96 10.86
N SER A 130 15.62 3.39 10.26
CA SER A 130 14.29 2.82 10.47
C SER A 130 13.55 2.64 9.14
N GLY A 131 12.67 1.65 9.08
CA GLY A 131 11.75 1.43 7.97
C GLY A 131 10.32 1.27 8.45
N SER A 132 9.34 1.42 7.57
CA SER A 132 7.97 1.10 7.90
C SER A 132 7.76 -0.41 8.01
N LEU A 133 6.82 -0.84 8.86
CA LEU A 133 6.41 -2.25 8.94
C LEU A 133 6.13 -2.83 7.54
N THR A 134 5.36 -2.10 6.75
CA THR A 134 4.94 -2.55 5.42
C THR A 134 6.12 -2.63 4.45
N GLY A 135 7.04 -1.66 4.47
CA GLY A 135 8.26 -1.69 3.68
C GLY A 135 9.21 -2.83 4.07
N MET A 136 9.40 -3.06 5.37
CA MET A 136 10.24 -4.16 5.86
C MET A 136 9.62 -5.54 5.58
N THR A 137 8.29 -5.64 5.60
CA THR A 137 7.58 -6.86 5.16
C THR A 137 7.74 -7.06 3.66
N MET A 138 7.66 -6.00 2.86
CA MET A 138 7.89 -6.11 1.41
C MET A 138 9.28 -6.67 1.10
N LEU A 139 10.28 -6.25 1.83
CA LEU A 139 11.68 -6.67 1.68
C LEU A 139 12.03 -7.93 2.51
N TYR A 140 11.07 -8.76 2.85
CA TYR A 140 11.23 -9.89 3.79
C TYR A 140 12.42 -10.79 3.49
N GLY A 141 12.76 -11.00 2.24
CA GLY A 141 13.90 -11.83 1.85
C GLY A 141 15.24 -11.25 2.33
N ALA A 142 15.46 -9.97 2.13
CA ALA A 142 16.64 -9.25 2.61
C ALA A 142 16.64 -9.14 4.14
N VAL A 143 15.47 -8.85 4.72
CA VAL A 143 15.31 -8.77 6.19
C VAL A 143 15.67 -10.09 6.87
N ARG A 144 15.24 -11.23 6.34
CA ARG A 144 15.57 -12.55 6.90
C ARG A 144 17.04 -12.93 6.75
N SER A 145 17.68 -12.52 5.66
CA SER A 145 19.09 -12.85 5.42
C SER A 145 20.05 -11.99 6.22
N GLY A 146 19.58 -10.99 6.98
CA GLY A 146 20.43 -10.08 7.74
C GLY A 146 21.33 -9.20 6.87
N GLN A 147 20.95 -8.95 5.62
CA GLN A 147 21.71 -8.11 4.69
C GLN A 147 21.39 -6.63 4.94
N GLY A 148 21.73 -6.12 6.13
CA GLY A 148 21.37 -4.80 6.64
C GLY A 148 21.47 -3.62 5.66
N PRO A 149 22.56 -3.43 4.91
CA PRO A 149 22.68 -2.30 3.98
C PRO A 149 21.75 -2.36 2.77
N VAL A 150 21.25 -3.53 2.41
CA VAL A 150 20.47 -3.74 1.16
C VAL A 150 19.14 -2.99 1.19
N TRP A 151 18.49 -2.86 2.33
CA TRP A 151 17.21 -2.14 2.42
C TRP A 151 17.32 -0.62 2.45
N LEU A 152 18.54 -0.07 2.54
CA LEU A 152 18.78 1.36 2.40
C LEU A 152 18.94 1.81 0.95
N ASP A 153 19.20 0.85 0.05
CA ASP A 153 19.35 1.14 -1.36
C ASP A 153 17.98 1.09 -2.06
N PRO A 154 17.51 2.17 -2.72
CA PRO A 154 16.31 2.15 -3.55
C PRO A 154 16.32 1.05 -4.61
N GLN A 155 17.51 0.64 -5.08
CA GLN A 155 17.67 -0.46 -6.03
C GLN A 155 17.42 -1.85 -5.41
N SER A 156 17.33 -1.96 -4.09
CA SER A 156 16.94 -3.20 -3.42
C SER A 156 15.50 -3.62 -3.77
N ASN A 157 14.66 -2.68 -4.13
CA ASN A 157 13.33 -2.94 -4.69
C ASN A 157 13.43 -3.25 -6.19
N ARG A 158 13.79 -4.46 -6.52
CA ARG A 158 13.93 -4.93 -7.90
C ARG A 158 12.61 -5.08 -8.66
N TYR A 159 11.50 -4.94 -7.98
CA TYR A 159 10.19 -4.80 -8.64
C TYR A 159 10.05 -3.45 -9.34
N TRP A 160 10.84 -2.44 -8.95
CA TRP A 160 10.93 -1.18 -9.67
C TRP A 160 11.36 -1.44 -11.11
N ARG A 161 10.57 -0.96 -12.07
CA ARG A 161 10.83 -1.17 -13.49
C ARG A 161 11.37 0.11 -14.10
N PRO A 162 12.54 0.05 -14.73
CA PRO A 162 13.04 1.21 -15.43
C PRO A 162 12.08 1.59 -16.56
N LEU A 163 11.89 2.88 -16.72
CA LEU A 163 11.18 3.43 -17.86
C LEU A 163 12.07 3.32 -19.11
N ASP A 164 11.45 3.18 -20.28
CA ASP A 164 12.15 3.34 -21.55
C ASP A 164 12.48 4.81 -21.83
N SER A 165 13.08 5.10 -22.99
CA SER A 165 13.40 6.46 -23.40
C SER A 165 12.18 7.36 -23.61
N GLN A 166 10.99 6.79 -23.63
CA GLN A 166 9.70 7.49 -23.79
C GLN A 166 8.96 7.63 -22.44
N GLY A 167 9.54 7.12 -21.34
CA GLY A 167 8.92 7.15 -20.04
C GLY A 167 7.87 6.05 -19.82
N VAL A 168 7.86 5.03 -20.65
CA VAL A 168 6.93 3.89 -20.55
C VAL A 168 7.60 2.76 -19.76
N PRO A 169 6.90 2.09 -18.81
CA PRO A 169 7.41 0.91 -18.14
C PRO A 169 7.76 -0.21 -19.14
N LYS A 170 8.95 -0.77 -19.04
CA LYS A 170 9.46 -1.81 -19.95
C LYS A 170 8.70 -3.14 -19.89
N SER A 171 7.87 -3.34 -18.89
CA SER A 171 7.06 -4.55 -18.76
C SER A 171 5.68 -4.20 -18.21
N THR A 172 4.67 -4.87 -18.74
CA THR A 172 3.26 -4.76 -18.33
C THR A 172 2.81 -5.86 -17.39
N ASP A 173 3.68 -6.82 -17.05
CA ASP A 173 3.32 -7.92 -16.17
C ASP A 173 3.01 -7.41 -14.76
N GLY A 174 1.90 -7.84 -14.20
CA GLY A 174 1.51 -7.52 -12.84
C GLY A 174 2.49 -8.12 -11.81
N PHE A 175 2.51 -7.53 -10.62
CA PHE A 175 3.27 -8.07 -9.49
C PHE A 175 2.68 -9.43 -9.05
N GLN A 176 3.58 -10.40 -8.79
CA GLN A 176 3.23 -11.69 -8.21
C GLN A 176 4.23 -12.03 -7.09
N GLY A 177 3.73 -12.29 -5.88
CA GLY A 177 4.57 -12.54 -4.71
C GLY A 177 5.43 -13.80 -4.80
N TRP A 178 5.05 -14.76 -5.62
CA TRP A 178 5.83 -16.00 -5.86
C TRP A 178 6.91 -15.85 -6.93
N HIS A 179 6.88 -14.80 -7.74
CA HIS A 179 7.94 -14.54 -8.71
C HIS A 179 9.21 -14.07 -8.02
N ARG A 180 10.34 -14.36 -8.66
CA ARG A 180 11.63 -13.75 -8.33
C ARG A 180 11.91 -12.65 -9.35
N TYR A 181 12.38 -11.53 -8.85
CA TYR A 181 12.71 -10.38 -9.68
C TYR A 181 14.22 -10.17 -9.72
N GLY A 182 14.79 -10.14 -10.91
CA GLY A 182 16.20 -9.87 -11.17
C GLY A 182 16.54 -8.39 -11.05
N SER A 183 17.78 -8.05 -11.37
CA SER A 183 18.32 -6.70 -11.16
C SER A 183 17.65 -5.61 -12.02
N GLN A 184 17.00 -5.99 -13.10
CA GLN A 184 16.27 -5.08 -14.01
C GLN A 184 14.75 -5.18 -13.86
N GLY A 185 14.26 -5.85 -12.82
CA GLY A 185 12.84 -6.09 -12.60
C GLY A 185 12.23 -7.22 -13.44
N GLU A 186 13.06 -7.94 -14.19
CA GLU A 186 12.64 -9.12 -14.96
C GLU A 186 12.26 -10.28 -14.03
N VAL A 187 11.28 -11.09 -14.45
CA VAL A 187 10.95 -12.33 -13.75
C VAL A 187 12.00 -13.40 -14.06
N THR A 188 12.50 -14.05 -13.02
CA THR A 188 13.54 -15.10 -13.11
C THR A 188 13.09 -16.37 -12.40
N GLU A 189 13.64 -17.54 -12.78
CA GLU A 189 13.29 -18.83 -12.17
C GLU A 189 14.13 -19.11 -10.91
N ASP A 190 15.45 -19.02 -11.03
CA ASP A 190 16.42 -19.51 -10.02
C ASP A 190 17.11 -18.39 -9.23
N SER A 191 17.07 -17.16 -9.68
CA SER A 191 17.81 -16.03 -9.11
C SER A 191 16.88 -14.87 -8.77
N GLY A 192 17.43 -13.83 -8.12
CA GLY A 192 16.64 -12.64 -7.79
C GLY A 192 15.89 -12.73 -6.46
N ASN A 193 15.15 -11.68 -6.16
CA ASN A 193 14.46 -11.50 -4.89
C ASN A 193 12.95 -11.72 -5.03
N ARG A 194 12.36 -12.29 -3.98
CA ARG A 194 10.90 -12.31 -3.80
C ARG A 194 10.49 -11.17 -2.89
N TYR A 195 9.31 -10.66 -3.14
CA TYR A 195 8.69 -9.60 -2.36
C TYR A 195 7.26 -9.99 -1.97
N LEU A 196 6.74 -9.36 -0.94
CA LEU A 196 5.33 -9.42 -0.58
C LEU A 196 4.83 -7.98 -0.47
N LEU A 197 3.81 -7.61 -1.23
CA LEU A 197 3.14 -6.34 -0.96
C LEU A 197 2.66 -6.34 0.48
N SER A 198 2.60 -5.16 1.09
CA SER A 198 2.10 -5.08 2.46
C SER A 198 1.39 -3.77 2.72
N VAL A 199 0.30 -3.87 3.47
CA VAL A 199 -0.52 -2.73 3.90
C VAL A 199 -0.90 -2.91 5.37
N MET A 200 -1.24 -1.81 6.04
CA MET A 200 -1.91 -1.81 7.35
C MET A 200 -3.26 -1.14 7.17
N LEU A 201 -4.33 -1.76 7.66
CA LEU A 201 -5.71 -1.27 7.46
C LEU A 201 -5.97 0.04 8.23
N GLY A 202 -5.26 0.25 9.33
CA GLY A 202 -5.34 1.48 10.09
C GLY A 202 -4.45 1.45 11.31
N VAL A 203 -4.32 2.61 11.94
CA VAL A 203 -3.62 2.79 13.22
C VAL A 203 -4.61 3.41 14.18
N THR A 204 -4.89 2.76 15.32
CA THR A 204 -5.88 3.24 16.31
C THR A 204 -5.24 4.03 17.43
N ALA A 205 -3.91 3.99 17.55
CA ALA A 205 -3.15 4.71 18.57
C ALA A 205 -2.76 6.14 18.14
N GLY A 206 -2.53 7.00 19.12
CA GLY A 206 -2.02 8.37 18.92
C GLY A 206 -2.89 9.22 18.02
N ARG A 207 -2.30 9.78 16.95
CA ARG A 207 -3.01 10.57 15.92
C ARG A 207 -3.57 9.70 14.79
N GLY A 208 -3.79 8.42 15.02
CA GLY A 208 -4.42 7.50 14.09
C GLY A 208 -5.91 7.75 13.90
N ASN A 209 -6.64 6.73 13.54
CA ASN A 209 -8.07 6.76 13.26
C ASN A 209 -8.85 5.89 14.26
N SER A 210 -10.07 6.27 14.57
CA SER A 210 -10.97 5.38 15.29
C SER A 210 -11.39 4.19 14.43
N VAL A 211 -11.76 3.08 15.07
CA VAL A 211 -12.28 1.88 14.35
C VAL A 211 -13.42 2.23 13.39
N PRO A 212 -14.43 3.06 13.76
CA PRO A 212 -15.47 3.46 12.82
C PRO A 212 -14.96 4.26 11.62
N GLU A 213 -13.91 5.09 11.78
CA GLU A 213 -13.30 5.82 10.64
C GLU A 213 -12.60 4.86 9.69
N ILE A 214 -11.86 3.89 10.22
CA ILE A 214 -11.19 2.86 9.43
C ILE A 214 -12.23 2.03 8.66
N VAL A 215 -13.25 1.52 9.35
CA VAL A 215 -14.29 0.69 8.73
C VAL A 215 -15.03 1.43 7.62
N ARG A 216 -15.42 2.69 7.82
CA ARG A 216 -16.01 3.50 6.75
C ARG A 216 -15.11 3.63 5.52
N GLY A 217 -13.80 3.80 5.72
CA GLY A 217 -12.82 3.83 4.63
C GLY A 217 -12.77 2.50 3.87
N LEU A 218 -12.81 1.38 4.59
CA LEU A 218 -12.83 0.04 4.02
C LEU A 218 -14.13 -0.24 3.23
N GLU A 219 -15.28 0.15 3.77
CA GLU A 219 -16.59 0.07 3.09
C GLU A 219 -16.59 0.89 1.79
N ALA A 220 -16.13 2.14 1.86
CA ALA A 220 -16.03 3.01 0.70
C ALA A 220 -15.07 2.45 -0.37
N SER A 221 -13.96 1.85 0.06
CA SER A 221 -13.00 1.17 -0.82
C SER A 221 -13.63 -0.04 -1.50
N ALA A 222 -14.33 -0.89 -0.73
CA ALA A 222 -14.99 -2.08 -1.27
C ALA A 222 -16.10 -1.72 -2.26
N ALA A 223 -16.89 -0.68 -1.97
CA ALA A 223 -17.93 -0.20 -2.85
C ALA A 223 -17.41 0.43 -4.16
N ALA A 224 -16.18 0.95 -4.15
CA ALA A 224 -15.54 1.52 -5.34
C ALA A 224 -14.85 0.46 -6.21
N ASP A 225 -14.64 -0.75 -5.69
CA ASP A 225 -13.89 -1.80 -6.37
C ASP A 225 -14.59 -2.23 -7.67
N GLY A 226 -13.81 -2.36 -8.75
CA GLY A 226 -14.34 -2.67 -10.08
C GLY A 226 -15.21 -1.57 -10.71
N THR A 227 -15.28 -0.40 -10.10
CA THR A 227 -15.99 0.77 -10.64
C THR A 227 -15.02 1.77 -11.27
N GLN A 228 -15.57 2.71 -12.03
CA GLN A 228 -14.83 3.89 -12.53
C GLN A 228 -15.48 5.15 -11.94
N PRO A 229 -15.18 5.51 -10.68
CA PRO A 229 -15.78 6.67 -10.05
C PRO A 229 -15.49 7.94 -10.86
N PRO A 230 -16.49 8.75 -11.18
CA PRO A 230 -16.25 10.02 -11.86
C PRO A 230 -15.54 10.98 -10.91
N GLY A 231 -14.38 11.50 -11.33
CA GLY A 231 -13.63 12.44 -10.52
C GLY A 231 -12.34 12.84 -11.19
N THR A 232 -11.56 13.65 -10.49
CA THR A 232 -10.30 14.20 -10.98
C THR A 232 -9.16 13.79 -10.03
N ILE A 233 -8.04 13.37 -10.59
CA ILE A 233 -6.79 13.15 -9.85
C ILE A 233 -6.03 14.46 -9.82
N TYR A 234 -5.79 15.01 -8.63
CA TYR A 234 -5.13 16.29 -8.45
C TYR A 234 -3.65 16.12 -8.09
N PHE A 235 -2.81 16.87 -8.79
CA PHE A 235 -1.38 17.01 -8.51
C PHE A 235 -1.13 18.43 -8.02
N VAL A 236 -0.70 18.58 -6.76
CA VAL A 236 -0.57 19.90 -6.16
C VAL A 236 0.87 20.40 -6.22
N THR A 237 1.05 21.61 -6.70
CA THR A 237 2.36 22.30 -6.77
C THR A 237 2.41 23.46 -5.78
N ASN A 238 3.54 23.60 -5.09
CA ASN A 238 3.82 24.71 -4.17
C ASN A 238 5.34 24.92 -4.03
N GLU A 239 5.76 25.85 -3.18
CA GLU A 239 7.18 26.16 -2.95
C GLU A 239 7.88 25.23 -1.95
N ASP A 240 7.16 24.30 -1.32
CA ASP A 240 7.77 23.33 -0.40
C ASP A 240 8.72 22.39 -1.16
N VAL A 241 9.88 22.10 -0.56
CA VAL A 241 10.88 21.18 -1.13
C VAL A 241 10.29 19.80 -1.45
N ARG A 242 9.33 19.35 -0.64
CA ARG A 242 8.65 18.06 -0.82
C ARG A 242 7.88 17.99 -2.12
N THR A 243 7.22 19.07 -2.48
CA THR A 243 6.56 19.19 -3.78
C THR A 243 7.57 19.35 -4.92
N LYS A 244 8.59 20.20 -4.75
CA LYS A 244 9.59 20.48 -5.79
C LYS A 244 10.34 19.24 -6.27
N THR A 245 10.54 18.24 -5.43
CA THR A 245 11.17 16.97 -5.83
C THR A 245 10.31 16.16 -6.82
N ARG A 246 9.00 16.32 -6.82
CA ARG A 246 8.06 15.54 -7.64
C ARG A 246 7.41 16.34 -8.79
N SER A 247 7.16 17.62 -8.58
CA SER A 247 6.37 18.44 -9.50
C SER A 247 6.87 18.49 -10.94
N PRO A 248 8.18 18.36 -11.26
CA PRO A 248 8.62 18.27 -12.65
C PRO A 248 8.00 17.09 -13.41
N ALA A 249 7.64 16.01 -12.72
CA ALA A 249 7.01 14.83 -13.33
C ALA A 249 5.48 14.98 -13.50
N PHE A 250 4.83 15.94 -12.87
CA PHE A 250 3.37 16.04 -12.89
C PHE A 250 2.77 16.31 -14.29
N PRO A 251 3.28 17.23 -15.11
CA PRO A 251 2.70 17.48 -16.41
C PRO A 251 2.70 16.26 -17.36
N PRO A 252 3.79 15.49 -17.50
CA PRO A 252 3.74 14.27 -18.31
C PRO A 252 2.85 13.18 -17.72
N ILE A 253 2.78 13.05 -16.40
CA ILE A 253 1.89 12.08 -15.72
C ILE A 253 0.42 12.45 -15.98
N VAL A 254 0.04 13.72 -15.87
CA VAL A 254 -1.32 14.19 -16.16
C VAL A 254 -1.71 13.80 -17.58
N ARG A 255 -0.88 14.10 -18.58
CA ARG A 255 -1.16 13.70 -19.98
C ARG A 255 -1.35 12.19 -20.13
N ALA A 256 -0.47 11.40 -19.52
CA ALA A 256 -0.59 9.94 -19.59
C ALA A 256 -1.88 9.40 -18.95
N ILE A 257 -2.36 10.03 -17.88
CA ILE A 257 -3.64 9.70 -17.22
C ILE A 257 -4.82 10.10 -18.12
N GLU A 258 -4.76 11.28 -18.74
CA GLU A 258 -5.80 11.77 -19.66
C GLU A 258 -5.90 10.91 -20.93
N ASP A 259 -4.78 10.39 -21.43
CA ASP A 259 -4.74 9.43 -22.55
C ASP A 259 -5.47 8.11 -22.21
N LEU A 260 -5.59 7.77 -20.93
CA LEU A 260 -6.41 6.65 -20.44
C LEU A 260 -7.89 7.01 -20.22
N GLY A 261 -8.30 8.23 -20.56
CA GLY A 261 -9.67 8.71 -20.37
C GLY A 261 -10.01 9.10 -18.93
N VAL A 262 -9.01 9.25 -18.07
CA VAL A 262 -9.19 9.66 -16.66
C VAL A 262 -8.85 11.15 -16.53
N LYS A 263 -9.65 11.91 -15.78
CA LYS A 263 -9.38 13.33 -15.56
C LYS A 263 -8.23 13.51 -14.56
N ALA A 264 -7.28 14.36 -14.91
CA ALA A 264 -6.19 14.75 -14.03
C ALA A 264 -5.88 16.24 -14.17
N GLU A 265 -5.45 16.90 -13.11
CA GLU A 265 -5.19 18.35 -13.10
C GLU A 265 -3.99 18.68 -12.19
N VAL A 266 -3.11 19.56 -12.68
CA VAL A 266 -2.09 20.20 -11.82
C VAL A 266 -2.68 21.49 -11.26
N VAL A 267 -2.71 21.61 -9.93
CA VAL A 267 -3.22 22.80 -9.22
C VAL A 267 -2.14 23.40 -8.32
N SER A 268 -2.18 24.70 -8.10
CA SER A 268 -1.25 25.38 -7.21
C SER A 268 -1.84 25.58 -5.81
N GLY A 269 -1.01 25.49 -4.78
CA GLY A 269 -1.40 25.70 -3.37
C GLY A 269 -0.92 24.60 -2.44
N VAL A 270 -1.47 24.54 -1.23
CA VAL A 270 -1.21 23.46 -0.27
C VAL A 270 -2.13 22.27 -0.52
N LEU A 271 -3.40 22.54 -0.84
CA LEU A 271 -4.45 21.56 -1.10
C LEU A 271 -5.29 22.01 -2.31
N PRO A 272 -5.94 21.07 -3.01
CA PRO A 272 -7.01 21.44 -3.95
C PRO A 272 -8.14 22.11 -3.15
N THR A 273 -8.57 23.29 -3.56
CA THR A 273 -9.55 24.10 -2.84
C THR A 273 -10.92 24.07 -3.51
N ALA A 274 -11.97 23.84 -2.70
CA ALA A 274 -13.38 23.80 -3.11
C ALA A 274 -13.67 22.81 -4.26
N ARG A 275 -12.90 21.71 -4.35
CA ARG A 275 -13.11 20.63 -5.31
C ARG A 275 -14.05 19.57 -4.73
N ARG A 276 -15.06 19.17 -5.49
CA ARG A 276 -16.07 18.20 -5.03
C ARG A 276 -15.87 16.79 -5.58
N ASP A 277 -14.78 16.56 -6.31
CA ASP A 277 -14.56 15.42 -7.15
C ASP A 277 -13.15 14.83 -7.02
N VAL A 278 -12.55 14.90 -5.83
CA VAL A 278 -11.18 14.40 -5.62
C VAL A 278 -11.18 12.87 -5.66
N ALA A 279 -10.83 12.30 -6.81
CA ALA A 279 -10.69 10.86 -7.04
C ALA A 279 -9.28 10.34 -6.76
N GLY A 280 -8.31 11.23 -6.58
CA GLY A 280 -6.94 10.95 -6.19
C GLY A 280 -6.19 12.24 -5.91
N LEU A 281 -5.14 12.15 -5.11
CA LEU A 281 -4.34 13.31 -4.73
C LEU A 281 -2.87 12.94 -4.60
N MET A 282 -2.01 13.76 -5.18
CA MET A 282 -0.56 13.73 -4.92
C MET A 282 -0.09 15.14 -4.57
N MET A 283 0.53 15.28 -3.41
CA MET A 283 1.01 16.57 -2.91
C MET A 283 2.30 16.42 -2.08
N GLY A 284 2.85 17.53 -1.62
CA GLY A 284 4.01 17.54 -0.72
C GLY A 284 4.00 18.78 0.17
N THR A 285 3.83 18.57 1.48
CA THR A 285 3.88 19.63 2.51
C THR A 285 4.12 19.02 3.89
N ALA A 286 4.65 19.80 4.83
CA ALA A 286 4.76 19.36 6.20
C ALA A 286 3.39 19.22 6.87
N ASP A 287 2.54 20.24 6.71
CA ASP A 287 1.26 20.30 7.38
C ASP A 287 0.14 20.74 6.43
N PHE A 288 -1.04 20.20 6.69
CA PHE A 288 -2.26 20.58 5.99
C PHE A 288 -3.49 20.42 6.90
N ASP A 289 -4.53 21.19 6.59
CA ASP A 289 -5.86 21.05 7.17
C ASP A 289 -6.87 20.75 6.08
N TRP A 290 -7.26 19.49 5.96
CA TRP A 290 -8.19 19.06 4.91
C TRP A 290 -9.54 19.76 4.98
N PRO A 291 -10.21 19.88 6.14
CA PRO A 291 -11.45 20.65 6.29
C PRO A 291 -11.39 22.07 5.75
N ALA A 292 -10.26 22.77 5.95
CA ALA A 292 -10.08 24.13 5.44
C ALA A 292 -10.08 24.22 3.92
N SER A 293 -9.74 23.15 3.21
CA SER A 293 -9.78 23.10 1.74
C SER A 293 -11.20 23.17 1.18
N LYS A 294 -12.21 22.80 1.97
CA LYS A 294 -13.61 22.64 1.54
C LYS A 294 -13.80 21.67 0.35
N SER A 295 -12.85 20.77 0.19
CA SER A 295 -12.87 19.74 -0.87
C SER A 295 -13.47 18.44 -0.36
N THR A 296 -13.95 17.60 -1.29
CA THR A 296 -14.55 16.29 -1.00
C THR A 296 -13.74 15.20 -1.67
N ILE A 297 -13.26 14.24 -0.89
CA ILE A 297 -12.64 13.01 -1.37
C ILE A 297 -13.75 12.05 -1.77
N LEU A 298 -13.63 11.48 -2.96
CA LEU A 298 -14.58 10.47 -3.44
C LEU A 298 -14.24 9.08 -2.87
N PRO A 299 -15.26 8.20 -2.69
CA PRO A 299 -15.03 6.80 -2.34
C PRO A 299 -14.03 6.13 -3.30
N GLY A 300 -13.09 5.35 -2.76
CA GLY A 300 -12.06 4.67 -3.53
C GLY A 300 -10.80 5.52 -3.81
N ALA A 301 -10.81 6.82 -3.51
CA ALA A 301 -9.67 7.69 -3.75
C ALA A 301 -8.44 7.33 -2.92
N ILE A 302 -7.27 7.38 -3.54
CA ILE A 302 -5.97 7.31 -2.85
C ILE A 302 -5.40 8.71 -2.77
N CYS A 303 -5.03 9.13 -1.55
CA CYS A 303 -4.45 10.45 -1.29
C CYS A 303 -3.07 10.30 -0.67
N GLU A 304 -2.07 10.96 -1.26
CA GLU A 304 -0.69 10.86 -0.83
C GLU A 304 -0.08 12.24 -0.62
N ASN A 305 0.59 12.40 0.54
CA ASN A 305 1.38 13.56 0.87
C ASN A 305 2.84 13.15 1.12
N LEU A 306 3.75 13.60 0.26
CA LEU A 306 5.16 13.44 0.54
C LEU A 306 5.54 14.31 1.73
N THR A 307 5.84 13.65 2.84
CA THR A 307 6.38 14.30 4.04
C THR A 307 7.14 13.27 4.87
N SER A 308 8.14 13.72 5.62
CA SER A 308 9.09 12.84 6.33
C SER A 308 8.43 11.95 7.38
N LEU A 309 7.41 12.47 8.06
CA LEU A 309 6.79 11.83 9.22
C LEU A 309 5.29 11.57 9.04
N GLY A 310 4.82 11.47 7.79
CA GLY A 310 3.42 11.17 7.48
C GLY A 310 2.92 9.81 8.01
N GLY A 311 3.81 8.86 8.23
CA GLY A 311 3.54 7.55 8.82
C GLY A 311 3.83 7.47 10.33
N ILE A 312 4.05 8.60 11.02
CA ILE A 312 4.27 8.68 12.47
C ILE A 312 3.03 9.22 13.15
N PHE A 313 2.51 8.47 14.12
CA PHE A 313 1.25 8.79 14.78
C PHE A 313 1.40 9.29 16.21
N THR A 314 2.64 9.46 16.69
CA THR A 314 2.88 10.11 18.01
C THR A 314 2.43 11.57 17.98
N PRO A 315 1.84 12.10 19.05
CA PRO A 315 1.38 13.50 19.12
C PRO A 315 2.48 14.53 18.84
N SER A 316 3.73 14.21 19.15
CA SER A 316 4.88 15.10 19.03
C SER A 316 5.55 15.11 17.67
N ALA A 317 5.05 14.37 16.68
CA ALA A 317 5.74 14.22 15.38
C ALA A 317 5.79 15.51 14.53
N GLY A 318 4.99 16.52 14.83
CA GLY A 318 5.12 17.86 14.23
C GLY A 318 4.71 17.98 12.76
N GLN A 319 4.21 16.91 12.12
CA GLN A 319 3.71 16.91 10.74
C GLN A 319 2.33 16.26 10.67
N THR A 320 1.53 16.60 9.67
CA THR A 320 0.20 16.00 9.51
C THR A 320 0.32 14.54 9.06
N PRO A 321 -0.21 13.57 9.84
CA PRO A 321 -0.13 12.15 9.49
C PRO A 321 -1.13 11.79 8.39
N LEU A 322 -0.84 10.70 7.68
CA LEU A 322 -1.70 10.13 6.64
C LEU A 322 -3.13 9.81 7.12
N SER A 323 -3.32 9.57 8.42
CA SER A 323 -4.65 9.35 9.04
C SER A 323 -5.63 10.50 8.80
N ALA A 324 -5.13 11.72 8.53
CA ALA A 324 -5.98 12.86 8.18
C ALA A 324 -6.74 12.64 6.86
N PHE A 325 -6.13 11.98 5.88
CA PHE A 325 -6.81 11.61 4.64
C PHE A 325 -7.84 10.49 4.83
N ILE A 326 -7.49 9.47 5.63
CA ILE A 326 -8.43 8.38 5.97
C ILE A 326 -9.65 8.95 6.69
N ARG A 327 -9.46 9.87 7.66
CA ARG A 327 -10.54 10.59 8.35
C ARG A 327 -11.41 11.39 7.38
N ALA A 328 -10.81 11.93 6.34
CA ALA A 328 -11.50 12.69 5.29
C ALA A 328 -12.18 11.81 4.21
N GLY A 329 -12.07 10.47 4.29
CA GLY A 329 -12.75 9.53 3.41
C GLY A 329 -11.88 8.90 2.32
N ALA A 330 -10.56 9.08 2.35
CA ALA A 330 -9.67 8.35 1.45
C ALA A 330 -9.69 6.85 1.71
N ALA A 331 -9.64 6.05 0.66
CA ALA A 331 -9.54 4.59 0.72
C ALA A 331 -8.14 4.12 1.10
N GLY A 332 -7.12 4.94 0.85
CA GLY A 332 -5.75 4.65 1.18
C GLY A 332 -4.86 5.88 1.16
N SER A 333 -3.76 5.78 1.91
CA SER A 333 -2.72 6.81 1.95
C SER A 333 -1.38 6.16 2.27
N SER A 334 -0.28 6.79 1.87
CA SER A 334 1.07 6.39 2.26
C SER A 334 1.74 7.47 3.12
N GLY A 335 2.72 7.06 3.93
CA GLY A 335 3.48 7.98 4.75
C GLY A 335 4.80 7.36 5.18
N THR A 336 5.86 8.16 5.14
CA THR A 336 7.17 7.75 5.62
C THR A 336 7.27 7.80 7.14
N VAL A 337 8.09 6.93 7.71
CA VAL A 337 8.30 6.83 9.17
C VAL A 337 9.61 7.43 9.64
N ILE A 338 10.36 8.04 8.72
CA ILE A 338 11.66 8.65 8.96
C ILE A 338 11.93 9.73 7.91
N GLU A 339 12.83 10.66 8.18
CA GLU A 339 13.31 11.65 7.22
C GLU A 339 13.95 10.94 6.02
N PRO A 340 13.34 10.98 4.83
CA PRO A 340 13.99 10.53 3.62
C PRO A 340 14.91 11.64 3.14
N TYR A 341 16.20 11.47 3.30
CA TYR A 341 17.16 12.37 2.67
C TYR A 341 17.16 12.09 1.16
N ALA A 342 16.62 13.03 0.38
CA ALA A 342 16.57 12.96 -1.07
C ALA A 342 17.76 13.74 -1.68
#